data_7a303fec2cf49d92f94dc631e45b2dbd
#
_entry.id   7a303fec2cf49d92f94dc631e45b2dbd
#
_cell.length_a   1.000
_cell.length_b   1.000
_cell.length_c   1.000
_cell.angle_alpha   90.00
_cell.angle_beta   90.00
_cell.angle_gamma   90.00
#
_symmetry.space_group_name_H-M   'P 1'
#
loop_
_entity.id
_entity.type
_entity.pdbx_description
1 polymer ?
#
loop_
_entity_poly.entity_id
_entity_poly.type
_entity_poly.pdbx_seq_one_letter_code
_entity_poly.pdbx_strand_id
1 'polypeptide(L)'
;TTYDLPIKVVVLNNFGDGMVKQWQKLFFKGRLSASDKSLHKKDFVRAAQADGFGYAVRLERKADVQRVVGEFLEYPGPAFLEVVIDPDAGVYPMVGPGQSYDKMITGDYIVARKVAPVATAPVAVAQDPPQLF
;
A
#
# COMPACT_ATOMS: atom_id res chain seq x y z
N THR A 1 -17.50 -13.35 -15.02
CA THR A 1 -18.85 -13.20 -15.59
C THR A 1 -19.16 -14.27 -16.64
N THR A 2 -18.27 -14.56 -17.61
CA THR A 2 -18.50 -15.57 -18.66
C THR A 2 -18.92 -16.96 -18.11
N TYR A 3 -18.37 -17.35 -16.96
CA TYR A 3 -18.67 -18.64 -16.32
C TYR A 3 -19.62 -18.52 -15.11
N ASP A 4 -20.19 -17.34 -14.91
CA ASP A 4 -21.11 -17.01 -13.79
C ASP A 4 -20.56 -17.39 -12.40
N LEU A 5 -19.26 -17.26 -12.22
CA LEU A 5 -18.59 -17.52 -10.96
C LEU A 5 -18.89 -16.41 -9.96
N PRO A 6 -19.18 -16.73 -8.67
CA PRO A 6 -19.48 -15.74 -7.63
C PRO A 6 -18.21 -15.06 -7.11
N ILE A 7 -17.41 -14.52 -8.02
CA ILE A 7 -16.16 -13.83 -7.67
C ILE A 7 -16.42 -12.49 -7.01
N LYS A 8 -15.56 -12.12 -6.07
CA LYS A 8 -15.55 -10.84 -5.37
C LYS A 8 -14.29 -10.08 -5.74
N VAL A 9 -14.46 -8.92 -6.38
CA VAL A 9 -13.35 -8.07 -6.80
C VAL A 9 -13.38 -6.78 -5.99
N VAL A 10 -12.27 -6.45 -5.34
CA VAL A 10 -12.09 -5.19 -4.61
C VAL A 10 -10.98 -4.38 -5.24
N VAL A 11 -11.26 -3.12 -5.58
CA VAL A 11 -10.26 -2.17 -6.05
C VAL A 11 -10.07 -1.08 -5.01
N LEU A 12 -8.86 -0.97 -4.48
CA LEU A 12 -8.45 0.15 -3.63
C LEU A 12 -7.98 1.29 -4.54
N ASN A 13 -8.78 2.34 -4.66
CA ASN A 13 -8.54 3.41 -5.61
C ASN A 13 -8.02 4.67 -4.91
N ASN A 14 -6.74 4.97 -5.09
CA ASN A 14 -6.07 6.19 -4.65
C ASN A 14 -5.89 7.23 -5.79
N PHE A 15 -6.55 7.05 -6.92
CA PHE A 15 -6.45 7.90 -8.11
C PHE A 15 -5.02 8.11 -8.63
N GLY A 16 -4.13 7.13 -8.43
CA GLY A 16 -2.77 7.26 -8.91
C GLY A 16 -1.91 6.02 -8.73
N ASP A 17 -0.70 6.11 -9.23
CA ASP A 17 0.34 5.10 -9.02
C ASP A 17 1.06 5.42 -7.70
N GLY A 18 0.46 5.03 -6.56
CA GLY A 18 0.81 5.50 -5.23
C GLY A 18 2.29 5.47 -4.87
N MET A 19 2.96 4.34 -5.08
CA MET A 19 4.39 4.22 -4.81
C MET A 19 5.23 5.14 -5.72
N VAL A 20 4.86 5.29 -7.00
CA VAL A 20 5.55 6.19 -7.93
C VAL A 20 5.34 7.64 -7.49
N LYS A 21 4.13 8.04 -7.11
CA LYS A 21 3.85 9.37 -6.54
C LYS A 21 4.70 9.64 -5.31
N GLN A 22 4.80 8.67 -4.39
CA GLN A 22 5.60 8.81 -3.17
C GLN A 22 7.07 9.07 -3.49
N TRP A 23 7.66 8.30 -4.42
CA TRP A 23 9.03 8.51 -4.87
C TRP A 23 9.23 9.87 -5.52
N GLN A 24 8.31 10.28 -6.39
CA GLN A 24 8.38 11.58 -7.06
C GLN A 24 8.27 12.75 -6.05
N LYS A 25 7.45 12.60 -5.01
CA LYS A 25 7.37 13.58 -3.93
C LYS A 25 8.66 13.66 -3.13
N LEU A 26 9.23 12.52 -2.74
CA LEU A 26 10.41 12.46 -1.87
C LEU A 26 11.71 12.85 -2.59
N PHE A 27 11.92 12.36 -3.81
CA PHE A 27 13.22 12.45 -4.49
C PHE A 27 13.24 13.38 -5.70
N PHE A 28 12.09 13.77 -6.23
CA PHE A 28 11.98 14.57 -7.45
C PHE A 28 11.26 15.91 -7.23
N LYS A 29 11.35 16.47 -6.03
CA LYS A 29 10.78 17.77 -5.66
C LYS A 29 9.27 17.87 -5.93
N GLY A 30 8.53 16.77 -5.77
CA GLY A 30 7.10 16.74 -5.99
C GLY A 30 6.65 16.85 -7.47
N ARG A 31 7.56 16.70 -8.41
CA ARG A 31 7.20 16.71 -9.84
C ARG A 31 6.56 15.38 -10.22
N LEU A 32 5.22 15.38 -10.28
CA LEU A 32 4.44 14.20 -10.65
C LEU A 32 4.41 14.06 -12.16
N SER A 33 4.89 12.93 -12.67
CA SER A 33 4.88 12.61 -14.09
C SER A 33 4.11 11.31 -14.32
N ALA A 34 2.97 11.40 -14.99
CA ALA A 34 2.06 10.29 -15.33
C ALA A 34 1.55 9.45 -14.15
N SER A 35 1.89 9.77 -12.92
CA SER A 35 1.52 9.02 -11.71
C SER A 35 0.23 9.48 -11.04
N ASP A 36 -0.22 10.71 -11.33
CA ASP A 36 -1.47 11.27 -10.84
C ASP A 36 -2.58 11.09 -11.87
N LYS A 37 -3.62 10.34 -11.52
CA LYS A 37 -4.79 10.06 -12.38
C LYS A 37 -6.01 10.89 -11.99
N SER A 38 -5.87 11.87 -11.10
CA SER A 38 -7.00 12.65 -10.56
C SER A 38 -7.75 13.47 -11.62
N LEU A 39 -7.08 13.89 -12.70
CA LEU A 39 -7.68 14.62 -13.79
C LEU A 39 -8.53 13.76 -14.74
N HIS A 40 -8.18 12.49 -14.90
CA HIS A 40 -8.86 11.54 -15.77
C HIS A 40 -9.21 10.28 -14.99
N LYS A 41 -10.15 10.44 -14.06
CA LYS A 41 -10.61 9.35 -13.19
C LYS A 41 -11.32 8.31 -14.02
N LYS A 42 -10.81 7.08 -13.99
CA LYS A 42 -11.50 5.92 -14.53
C LYS A 42 -12.73 5.62 -13.66
N ASP A 43 -13.88 5.42 -14.27
CA ASP A 43 -15.07 4.95 -13.57
C ASP A 43 -15.05 3.42 -13.52
N PHE A 44 -14.47 2.87 -12.46
CA PHE A 44 -14.35 1.41 -12.29
C PHE A 44 -15.70 0.74 -12.09
N VAL A 45 -16.66 1.42 -11.46
CA VAL A 45 -18.01 0.87 -11.23
C VAL A 45 -18.73 0.68 -12.56
N ARG A 46 -18.73 1.70 -13.43
CA ARG A 46 -19.34 1.58 -14.76
C ARG A 46 -18.64 0.53 -15.63
N ALA A 47 -17.31 0.46 -15.55
CA ALA A 47 -16.56 -0.58 -16.26
C ALA A 47 -16.96 -1.97 -15.78
N ALA A 48 -17.05 -2.21 -14.49
CA ALA A 48 -17.48 -3.47 -13.93
C ALA A 48 -18.92 -3.83 -14.32
N GLN A 49 -19.83 -2.86 -14.33
CA GLN A 49 -21.21 -3.05 -14.80
C GLN A 49 -21.26 -3.48 -16.29
N ALA A 50 -20.45 -2.84 -17.13
CA ALA A 50 -20.33 -3.20 -18.54
C ALA A 50 -19.75 -4.60 -18.74
N ASP A 51 -18.87 -5.05 -17.84
CA ASP A 51 -18.31 -6.40 -17.81
C ASP A 51 -19.25 -7.46 -17.20
N GLY A 52 -20.46 -7.06 -16.77
CA GLY A 52 -21.50 -7.98 -16.29
C GLY A 52 -21.43 -8.30 -14.80
N PHE A 53 -20.79 -7.46 -13.97
CA PHE A 53 -20.93 -7.57 -12.52
C PHE A 53 -22.32 -7.10 -12.09
N GLY A 54 -23.13 -8.00 -11.55
CA GLY A 54 -24.50 -7.69 -11.13
C GLY A 54 -24.58 -6.79 -9.89
N TYR A 55 -23.54 -6.77 -9.07
CA TYR A 55 -23.36 -5.82 -7.98
C TYR A 55 -22.03 -5.08 -8.17
N ALA A 56 -22.09 -3.79 -8.43
CA ALA A 56 -20.90 -2.95 -8.59
C ALA A 56 -21.12 -1.59 -7.92
N VAL A 57 -20.38 -1.32 -6.87
CA VAL A 57 -20.57 -0.12 -6.04
C VAL A 57 -19.26 0.55 -5.68
N ARG A 58 -19.35 1.85 -5.36
CA ARG A 58 -18.24 2.66 -4.84
C ARG A 58 -18.47 2.96 -3.37
N LEU A 59 -17.44 2.73 -2.57
CA LEU A 59 -17.40 3.05 -1.15
C LEU A 59 -16.47 4.24 -0.92
N GLU A 60 -17.04 5.36 -0.46
CA GLU A 60 -16.32 6.61 -0.22
C GLU A 60 -16.35 7.05 1.24
N ARG A 61 -17.34 6.59 2.01
CA ARG A 61 -17.54 7.05 3.38
C ARG A 61 -17.31 5.92 4.38
N LYS A 62 -16.53 6.21 5.40
CA LYS A 62 -16.25 5.24 6.49
C LYS A 62 -17.52 4.72 7.17
N ALA A 63 -18.55 5.56 7.30
CA ALA A 63 -19.82 5.17 7.92
C ALA A 63 -20.56 4.06 7.15
N ASP A 64 -20.32 3.94 5.83
CA ASP A 64 -21.00 2.96 5.00
C ASP A 64 -20.27 1.60 4.91
N VAL A 65 -19.08 1.49 5.50
CA VAL A 65 -18.21 0.30 5.36
C VAL A 65 -18.94 -0.98 5.73
N GLN A 66 -19.53 -1.06 6.92
CA GLN A 66 -20.19 -2.30 7.38
C GLN A 66 -21.34 -2.71 6.47
N ARG A 67 -22.21 -1.76 6.11
CA ARG A 67 -23.35 -2.03 5.24
C ARG A 67 -22.91 -2.48 3.86
N VAL A 68 -22.06 -1.68 3.18
CA VAL A 68 -21.64 -1.94 1.80
C VAL A 68 -20.83 -3.22 1.69
N VAL A 69 -19.92 -3.48 2.64
CA VAL A 69 -19.13 -4.71 2.65
C VAL A 69 -20.03 -5.93 2.93
N GLY A 70 -21.02 -5.82 3.81
CA GLY A 70 -22.01 -6.87 4.04
C GLY A 70 -22.76 -7.21 2.76
N GLU A 71 -23.38 -6.22 2.12
CA GLU A 71 -24.11 -6.38 0.85
C GLU A 71 -23.22 -6.99 -0.25
N PHE A 72 -21.96 -6.54 -0.35
CA PHE A 72 -20.98 -7.05 -1.32
C PHE A 72 -20.65 -8.53 -1.10
N LEU A 73 -20.44 -8.94 0.15
CA LEU A 73 -20.10 -10.33 0.47
C LEU A 73 -21.30 -11.27 0.31
N GLU A 74 -22.49 -10.82 0.68
CA GLU A 74 -23.73 -11.60 0.63
C GLU A 74 -24.31 -11.73 -0.78
N TYR A 75 -23.92 -10.85 -1.72
CA TYR A 75 -24.41 -10.92 -3.07
C TYR A 75 -24.09 -12.29 -3.72
N PRO A 76 -25.04 -13.04 -4.26
CA PRO A 76 -24.81 -14.42 -4.68
C PRO A 76 -24.00 -14.56 -5.97
N GLY A 77 -23.93 -13.50 -6.80
CA GLY A 77 -23.20 -13.49 -8.09
C GLY A 77 -21.85 -12.79 -8.03
N PRO A 78 -21.26 -12.50 -9.19
CA PRO A 78 -20.05 -11.71 -9.29
C PRO A 78 -20.29 -10.28 -8.77
N ALA A 79 -19.46 -9.83 -7.86
CA ALA A 79 -19.59 -8.52 -7.23
C ALA A 79 -18.27 -7.74 -7.29
N PHE A 80 -18.40 -6.43 -7.49
CA PHE A 80 -17.30 -5.48 -7.60
C PHE A 80 -17.46 -4.36 -6.58
N LEU A 81 -16.40 -4.07 -5.84
CA LEU A 81 -16.34 -3.01 -4.86
C LEU A 81 -15.13 -2.10 -5.13
N GLU A 82 -15.41 -0.84 -5.49
CA GLU A 82 -14.39 0.21 -5.51
C GLU A 82 -14.35 0.91 -4.15
N VAL A 83 -13.21 0.86 -3.48
CA VAL A 83 -12.98 1.60 -2.22
C VAL A 83 -12.08 2.78 -2.51
N VAL A 84 -12.61 3.98 -2.34
CA VAL A 84 -11.81 5.20 -2.45
C VAL A 84 -11.01 5.39 -1.19
N ILE A 85 -9.68 5.47 -1.37
CA ILE A 85 -8.74 5.67 -0.27
C ILE A 85 -7.98 6.99 -0.45
N ASP A 86 -7.27 7.41 0.60
CA ASP A 86 -6.48 8.63 0.58
C ASP A 86 -5.44 8.59 -0.55
N PRO A 87 -5.48 9.54 -1.51
CA PRO A 87 -4.55 9.58 -2.64
C PRO A 87 -3.11 9.87 -2.24
N ASP A 88 -2.88 10.36 -1.02
CA ASP A 88 -1.58 10.74 -0.50
C ASP A 88 -1.05 9.80 0.57
N ALA A 89 -1.81 8.76 0.92
CA ALA A 89 -1.32 7.72 1.83
C ALA A 89 -0.04 7.10 1.28
N GLY A 90 1.04 7.20 2.05
CA GLY A 90 2.34 6.65 1.71
C GLY A 90 2.61 5.31 2.39
N VAL A 91 3.53 4.55 1.82
CA VAL A 91 4.02 3.29 2.40
C VAL A 91 5.27 3.57 3.22
N TYR A 92 5.15 3.46 4.53
CA TYR A 92 6.24 3.69 5.48
C TYR A 92 6.30 2.56 6.52
N PRO A 93 7.49 2.27 7.09
CA PRO A 93 8.80 2.84 6.75
C PRO A 93 9.30 2.37 5.40
N MET A 94 10.16 3.17 4.76
CA MET A 94 10.81 2.77 3.51
C MET A 94 12.31 3.07 3.53
N VAL A 95 13.10 2.30 2.79
CA VAL A 95 14.52 2.53 2.61
C VAL A 95 14.72 3.33 1.32
N GLY A 96 15.35 4.51 1.43
CA GLY A 96 15.68 5.33 0.27
C GLY A 96 16.82 4.72 -0.56
N PRO A 97 17.01 5.18 -1.81
CA PRO A 97 18.09 4.70 -2.65
C PRO A 97 19.46 4.87 -2.00
N GLY A 98 20.25 3.79 -1.92
CA GLY A 98 21.57 3.80 -1.31
C GLY A 98 21.60 4.01 0.21
N GLN A 99 20.46 3.93 0.88
CA GLN A 99 20.37 4.04 2.33
C GLN A 99 20.44 2.67 3.01
N SER A 100 20.96 2.66 4.23
CA SER A 100 20.93 1.50 5.11
C SER A 100 19.64 1.46 5.94
N TYR A 101 19.33 0.32 6.56
CA TYR A 101 18.10 0.13 7.34
C TYR A 101 18.00 1.05 8.58
N ASP A 102 19.12 1.48 9.13
CA ASP A 102 19.17 2.45 10.25
C ASP A 102 18.76 3.87 9.83
N LYS A 103 18.70 4.15 8.52
CA LYS A 103 18.32 5.43 7.93
C LYS A 103 16.99 5.38 7.18
N MET A 104 16.09 4.50 7.60
CA MET A 104 14.76 4.41 7.00
C MET A 104 14.02 5.75 7.06
N ILE A 105 13.32 6.07 5.98
CA ILE A 105 12.36 7.17 5.93
C ILE A 105 11.08 6.68 6.64
N THR A 106 10.69 7.39 7.70
CA THR A 106 9.46 7.11 8.44
C THR A 106 8.42 8.17 8.12
N GLY A 107 7.14 7.80 8.12
CA GLY A 107 6.03 8.77 8.03
C GLY A 107 5.87 9.54 9.35
N ASP A 108 5.13 10.64 9.30
CA ASP A 108 4.92 11.56 10.45
C ASP A 108 4.28 10.87 11.67
N TYR A 109 3.58 9.75 11.46
CA TYR A 109 2.95 8.96 12.51
C TYR A 109 3.91 7.94 13.18
N ILE A 110 5.13 7.76 12.66
CA ILE A 110 6.14 6.90 13.27
C ILE A 110 7.08 7.78 14.10
N VAL A 111 6.85 7.81 15.40
CA VAL A 111 7.76 8.48 16.34
C VAL A 111 9.04 7.64 16.43
N ALA A 112 10.16 8.18 15.99
CA ALA A 112 11.45 7.53 16.13
C ALA A 112 11.72 7.25 17.63
N ARG A 113 11.70 5.96 18.00
CA ARG A 113 12.11 5.55 19.34
C ARG A 113 13.61 5.83 19.45
N LYS A 114 14.03 6.73 20.34
CA LYS A 114 15.46 6.89 20.68
C LYS A 114 15.94 5.55 21.25
N VAL A 115 16.54 4.73 20.39
CA VAL A 115 17.23 3.53 20.83
C VAL A 115 18.48 4.02 21.53
N ALA A 116 18.63 3.76 22.82
CA ALA A 116 19.89 3.98 23.52
C ALA A 116 20.99 3.21 22.77
N PRO A 117 22.19 3.77 22.62
CA PRO A 117 23.27 3.07 21.94
C PRO A 117 23.49 1.73 22.63
N VAL A 118 23.37 0.65 21.87
CA VAL A 118 23.73 -0.68 22.35
C VAL A 118 25.21 -0.64 22.64
N ALA A 119 25.58 -0.76 23.92
CA ALA A 119 26.98 -0.90 24.29
C ALA A 119 27.51 -2.16 23.59
N THR A 120 28.33 -1.96 22.55
CA THR A 120 29.05 -3.05 21.90
C THR A 120 30.04 -3.59 22.91
N ALA A 121 29.70 -4.74 23.54
CA ALA A 121 30.68 -5.50 24.29
C ALA A 121 31.83 -5.84 23.35
N PRO A 122 33.10 -5.69 23.76
CA PRO A 122 34.22 -6.06 22.93
C PRO A 122 34.10 -7.55 22.55
N VAL A 123 34.11 -7.83 21.25
CA VAL A 123 34.16 -9.18 20.75
C VAL A 123 35.50 -9.78 21.23
N ALA A 124 35.43 -10.75 22.11
CA ALA A 124 36.62 -11.50 22.52
C ALA A 124 37.15 -12.21 21.26
N VAL A 125 38.32 -11.79 20.81
CA VAL A 125 39.05 -12.46 19.74
C VAL A 125 39.40 -13.83 20.27
N ALA A 126 38.84 -14.89 19.68
CA ALA A 126 39.21 -16.27 20.00
C ALA A 126 40.71 -16.41 19.72
N GLN A 127 41.49 -16.80 20.75
CA GLN A 127 42.89 -17.14 20.59
C GLN A 127 42.97 -18.42 19.74
N ASP A 128 43.87 -18.42 18.76
CA ASP A 128 44.14 -19.59 17.91
C ASP A 128 44.43 -20.83 18.78
N PRO A 129 43.90 -21.99 18.38
CA PRO A 129 44.21 -23.25 19.08
C PRO A 129 45.71 -23.55 18.95
N PRO A 130 46.33 -24.12 20.00
CA PRO A 130 47.74 -24.47 19.96
C PRO A 130 48.01 -25.42 18.82
N GLN A 131 49.05 -25.12 18.03
CA GLN A 131 49.55 -26.01 17.00
C GLN A 131 50.08 -27.29 17.66
N LEU A 132 49.39 -28.39 17.45
CA LEU A 132 49.93 -29.73 17.74
C LEU A 132 50.77 -30.18 16.52
N PHE A 133 51.99 -30.57 16.82
CA PHE A 133 53.02 -31.07 15.93
C PHE A 133 52.54 -32.08 14.90
#